data_ff16500a3ffb5ae06de264789832e2f5
#
_entry.id   ff16500a3ffb5ae06de264789832e2f5
#
_cell.length_a   1.000
_cell.length_b   1.000
_cell.length_c   1.000
_cell.angle_alpha   90.00
_cell.angle_beta   90.00
_cell.angle_gamma   90.00
#
_symmetry.space_group_name_H-M   'P 1'
#
loop_
_entity.id
_entity.type
_entity.pdbx_description
1 polymer ?
#
loop_
_entity_poly.entity_id
_entity_poly.type
_entity_poly.pdbx_seq_one_letter_code
_entity_poly.pdbx_strand_id
1 'polypeptide(L)'
;PAGPEEEIRELIPQMEMYCEKHGGEFLMYGLSEAQFALLDSWYPGRYQIEYDRDAADYIYESEKLCTLSGKKLHGKRNHINKFKATYEDWAYEPLEEDNLEECFQMALKWRNENGCEDDEEKNCEMCVTLNSLRLFRELHLRGGVLRVHGEIVAFTVGEPVSEDTFVVHIEKAFAEVPGAYTMINQQFVEHECKGYRYVNREDDAGEEGLRKAKLSYKPAMLLEKGIVTKVLEVSE
;
A
#
# COMPACT_ATOMS: atom_id res chain seq x y z
N PRO A 1 4.30 -6.68 16.51
CA PRO A 1 4.91 -5.64 17.34
C PRO A 1 6.17 -5.09 16.68
N ALA A 2 6.48 -3.82 16.92
CA ALA A 2 7.70 -3.16 16.50
C ALA A 2 8.49 -2.73 17.73
N GLY A 3 9.84 -2.85 17.68
CA GLY A 3 10.72 -2.53 18.80
C GLY A 3 11.97 -3.39 18.83
N PRO A 4 12.79 -3.30 19.90
CA PRO A 4 13.94 -4.16 20.08
C PRO A 4 13.56 -5.65 20.13
N GLU A 5 14.37 -6.51 19.51
CA GLU A 5 14.08 -7.95 19.39
C GLU A 5 13.83 -8.64 20.74
N GLU A 6 14.60 -8.29 21.77
CA GLU A 6 14.45 -8.85 23.10
C GLU A 6 13.09 -8.51 23.73
N GLU A 7 12.63 -7.27 23.55
CA GLU A 7 11.31 -6.84 24.03
C GLU A 7 10.17 -7.52 23.27
N ILE A 8 10.29 -7.64 21.93
CA ILE A 8 9.31 -8.35 21.11
C ILE A 8 9.22 -9.81 21.55
N ARG A 9 10.37 -10.46 21.75
CA ARG A 9 10.44 -11.84 22.21
C ARG A 9 9.71 -12.04 23.53
N GLU A 10 9.90 -11.16 24.52
CA GLU A 10 9.22 -11.24 25.81
C GLU A 10 7.72 -10.92 25.74
N LEU A 11 7.31 -10.08 24.79
CA LEU A 11 5.94 -9.64 24.62
C LEU A 11 5.03 -10.73 24.02
N ILE A 12 5.53 -11.54 23.08
CA ILE A 12 4.73 -12.55 22.36
C ILE A 12 3.99 -13.51 23.28
N PRO A 13 4.62 -14.14 24.29
CA PRO A 13 3.90 -15.01 25.23
C PRO A 13 2.86 -14.27 26.08
N GLN A 14 3.09 -12.98 26.37
CA GLN A 14 2.14 -12.17 27.12
C GLN A 14 0.89 -11.85 26.27
N MET A 15 1.08 -11.56 24.98
CA MET A 15 -0.03 -11.37 24.04
C MET A 15 -0.83 -12.66 23.86
N GLU A 16 -0.17 -13.81 23.77
CA GLU A 16 -0.80 -15.13 23.69
C GLU A 16 -1.68 -15.39 24.92
N MET A 17 -1.13 -15.22 26.13
CA MET A 17 -1.89 -15.34 27.38
C MET A 17 -3.06 -14.35 27.46
N TYR A 18 -2.88 -13.13 26.95
CA TYR A 18 -3.95 -12.14 26.91
C TYR A 18 -5.11 -12.61 26.01
N CYS A 19 -4.83 -13.12 24.82
CA CYS A 19 -5.84 -13.66 23.92
C CYS A 19 -6.58 -14.84 24.55
N GLU A 20 -5.87 -15.81 25.10
CA GLU A 20 -6.45 -16.97 25.79
C GLU A 20 -7.37 -16.56 26.94
N LYS A 21 -6.92 -15.61 27.78
CA LYS A 21 -7.72 -15.10 28.92
C LYS A 21 -9.03 -14.43 28.48
N HIS A 22 -9.07 -13.84 27.29
CA HIS A 22 -10.25 -13.14 26.75
C HIS A 22 -11.06 -14.00 25.78
N GLY A 23 -10.74 -15.31 25.66
CA GLY A 23 -11.46 -16.26 24.80
C GLY A 23 -11.19 -16.04 23.31
N GLY A 24 -10.10 -15.35 22.96
CA GLY A 24 -9.66 -15.14 21.59
C GLY A 24 -8.54 -16.08 21.18
N GLU A 25 -8.42 -16.32 19.88
CA GLU A 25 -7.29 -17.03 19.29
C GLU A 25 -6.11 -16.07 19.06
N PHE A 26 -4.90 -16.55 19.34
CA PHE A 26 -3.70 -15.78 19.08
C PHE A 26 -3.29 -15.93 17.61
N LEU A 27 -3.35 -14.82 16.88
CA LEU A 27 -2.98 -14.74 15.48
C LEU A 27 -2.01 -13.57 15.26
N MET A 28 -1.01 -13.76 14.39
CA MET A 28 -0.17 -12.67 13.89
C MET A 28 -0.29 -12.60 12.37
N TYR A 29 -0.66 -11.43 11.87
CA TYR A 29 -0.88 -11.18 10.45
C TYR A 29 0.31 -10.47 9.81
N GLY A 30 0.57 -10.79 8.55
CA GLY A 30 1.50 -10.05 7.70
C GLY A 30 2.97 -10.35 7.96
N LEU A 31 3.31 -11.50 8.56
CA LEU A 31 4.70 -11.88 8.76
C LEU A 31 5.32 -12.36 7.43
N SER A 32 6.49 -11.81 7.12
CA SER A 32 7.33 -12.31 6.05
C SER A 32 8.08 -13.58 6.47
N GLU A 33 8.64 -14.31 5.50
CA GLU A 33 9.47 -15.50 5.75
C GLU A 33 10.61 -15.21 6.74
N ALA A 34 11.31 -14.08 6.58
CA ALA A 34 12.40 -13.71 7.47
C ALA A 34 11.93 -13.44 8.92
N GLN A 35 10.78 -12.79 9.08
CA GLN A 35 10.17 -12.53 10.40
C GLN A 35 9.69 -13.83 11.05
N PHE A 36 9.12 -14.74 10.26
CA PHE A 36 8.72 -16.05 10.77
C PHE A 36 9.93 -16.90 11.17
N ALA A 37 11.00 -16.91 10.38
CA ALA A 37 12.24 -17.63 10.72
C ALA A 37 12.84 -17.10 12.04
N LEU A 38 12.79 -15.78 12.27
CA LEU A 38 13.20 -15.18 13.53
C LEU A 38 12.32 -15.65 14.70
N LEU A 39 11.01 -15.62 14.52
CA LEU A 39 10.04 -16.12 15.51
C LEU A 39 10.29 -17.59 15.85
N ASP A 40 10.47 -18.45 14.86
CA ASP A 40 10.74 -19.87 15.05
C ASP A 40 12.09 -20.11 15.74
N SER A 41 13.09 -19.25 15.51
CA SER A 41 14.37 -19.33 16.24
C SER A 41 14.21 -19.06 17.75
N TRP A 42 13.24 -18.24 18.14
CA TRP A 42 12.92 -17.95 19.55
C TRP A 42 12.04 -19.02 20.20
N TYR A 43 11.11 -19.60 19.43
CA TYR A 43 10.11 -20.56 19.89
C TYR A 43 9.98 -21.74 18.91
N PRO A 44 11.00 -22.60 18.84
CA PRO A 44 11.07 -23.65 17.83
C PRO A 44 9.84 -24.56 17.82
N GLY A 45 9.17 -24.66 16.68
CA GLY A 45 8.04 -25.53 16.46
C GLY A 45 6.74 -25.12 17.21
N ARG A 46 6.71 -23.96 17.88
CA ARG A 46 5.53 -23.49 18.60
C ARG A 46 4.47 -22.88 17.69
N TYR A 47 4.89 -22.30 16.57
CA TYR A 47 4.03 -21.60 15.63
C TYR A 47 4.15 -22.20 14.25
N GLN A 48 3.13 -22.02 13.45
CA GLN A 48 3.12 -22.32 12.01
C GLN A 48 2.67 -21.09 11.24
N ILE A 49 3.09 -20.98 9.98
CA ILE A 49 2.70 -19.88 9.07
C ILE A 49 1.99 -20.44 7.85
N GLU A 50 0.92 -19.79 7.45
CA GLU A 50 0.24 -20.01 6.19
C GLU A 50 0.35 -18.75 5.34
N TYR A 51 1.01 -18.85 4.19
CA TYR A 51 1.19 -17.72 3.28
C TYR A 51 -0.05 -17.51 2.43
N ASP A 52 -0.46 -16.25 2.35
CA ASP A 52 -1.57 -15.84 1.51
C ASP A 52 -1.05 -15.06 0.29
N ARG A 53 -1.32 -15.61 -0.91
CA ARG A 53 -0.93 -14.96 -2.17
C ARG A 53 -1.62 -13.60 -2.35
N ASP A 54 -2.83 -13.45 -1.85
CA ASP A 54 -3.65 -12.26 -2.00
C ASP A 54 -3.12 -11.10 -1.13
N ALA A 55 -2.43 -11.45 -0.03
CA ALA A 55 -1.76 -10.51 0.87
C ALA A 55 -0.30 -10.20 0.49
N ALA A 56 0.22 -10.73 -0.62
CA ALA A 56 1.61 -10.49 -1.02
C ALA A 56 1.83 -9.08 -1.57
N ASP A 57 2.81 -8.35 -1.01
CA ASP A 57 3.14 -7.00 -1.44
C ASP A 57 3.92 -6.97 -2.75
N TYR A 58 3.61 -5.97 -3.56
CA TYR A 58 4.28 -5.69 -4.84
C TYR A 58 5.39 -4.68 -4.65
N ILE A 59 6.64 -5.15 -4.75
CA ILE A 59 7.84 -4.32 -4.57
C ILE A 59 8.43 -3.98 -5.94
N TYR A 60 8.66 -2.68 -6.17
CA TYR A 60 9.21 -2.17 -7.42
C TYR A 60 10.51 -1.43 -7.18
N GLU A 61 11.40 -1.42 -8.16
CA GLU A 61 12.53 -0.49 -8.17
C GLU A 61 12.00 0.93 -8.48
N SER A 62 12.30 1.89 -7.60
CA SER A 62 11.84 3.27 -7.74
C SER A 62 12.22 3.88 -9.09
N GLU A 63 13.47 3.66 -9.53
CA GLU A 63 13.95 4.13 -10.83
C GLU A 63 13.11 3.62 -12.00
N LYS A 64 12.66 2.36 -11.95
CA LYS A 64 11.81 1.79 -13.00
C LYS A 64 10.41 2.36 -13.01
N LEU A 65 9.82 2.66 -11.86
CA LEU A 65 8.52 3.31 -11.78
C LEU A 65 8.60 4.77 -12.26
N CYS A 66 9.65 5.48 -11.88
CA CYS A 66 9.89 6.85 -12.30
C CYS A 66 10.11 6.97 -13.81
N THR A 67 11.07 6.20 -14.37
CA THR A 67 11.45 6.29 -15.79
C THR A 67 10.54 5.51 -16.72
N LEU A 68 9.84 4.50 -16.21
CA LEU A 68 9.09 3.50 -16.98
C LEU A 68 9.93 2.88 -18.11
N SER A 69 11.24 2.70 -17.88
CA SER A 69 12.21 2.26 -18.86
C SER A 69 12.00 0.82 -19.30
N GLY A 70 12.46 0.50 -20.52
CA GLY A 70 12.44 -0.84 -21.09
C GLY A 70 11.20 -1.15 -21.93
N LYS A 71 11.32 -2.23 -22.72
CA LYS A 71 10.29 -2.69 -23.68
C LYS A 71 8.98 -3.08 -23.00
N LYS A 72 9.08 -3.71 -21.82
CA LYS A 72 7.92 -4.26 -21.07
C LYS A 72 7.00 -3.16 -20.51
N LEU A 73 7.53 -1.93 -20.30
CA LEU A 73 6.79 -0.77 -19.79
C LEU A 73 6.38 0.23 -20.89
N HIS A 74 6.54 -0.13 -22.17
CA HIS A 74 6.16 0.73 -23.29
C HIS A 74 4.67 1.15 -23.23
N GLY A 75 3.77 0.23 -22.85
CA GLY A 75 2.35 0.54 -22.68
C GLY A 75 2.11 1.63 -21.63
N LYS A 76 2.85 1.60 -20.52
CA LYS A 76 2.74 2.63 -19.46
C LYS A 76 3.22 4.00 -19.97
N ARG A 77 4.34 4.05 -20.69
CA ARG A 77 4.80 5.30 -21.33
C ARG A 77 3.79 5.85 -22.33
N ASN A 78 3.11 4.97 -23.08
CA ASN A 78 2.04 5.41 -23.98
C ASN A 78 0.88 6.06 -23.23
N HIS A 79 0.48 5.53 -22.05
CA HIS A 79 -0.54 6.16 -21.23
C HIS A 79 -0.09 7.56 -20.77
N ILE A 80 1.17 7.72 -20.31
CA ILE A 80 1.72 9.02 -19.93
C ILE A 80 1.73 10.00 -21.10
N ASN A 81 2.23 9.57 -22.26
CA ASN A 81 2.30 10.43 -23.44
C ASN A 81 0.91 10.85 -23.91
N LYS A 82 -0.06 9.94 -23.90
CA LYS A 82 -1.44 10.25 -24.24
C LYS A 82 -2.05 11.22 -23.24
N PHE A 83 -1.85 11.00 -21.93
CA PHE A 83 -2.32 11.91 -20.88
C PHE A 83 -1.77 13.33 -21.10
N LYS A 84 -0.45 13.48 -21.25
CA LYS A 84 0.21 14.77 -21.50
C LYS A 84 -0.26 15.47 -22.79
N ALA A 85 -0.58 14.70 -23.82
CA ALA A 85 -1.10 15.25 -25.07
C ALA A 85 -2.59 15.65 -24.99
N THR A 86 -3.35 15.03 -24.09
CA THR A 86 -4.79 15.30 -23.92
C THR A 86 -5.03 16.46 -22.98
N TYR A 87 -4.22 16.58 -21.92
CA TYR A 87 -4.36 17.57 -20.85
C TYR A 87 -3.11 18.43 -20.80
N GLU A 88 -3.09 19.53 -21.57
CA GLU A 88 -1.90 20.39 -21.66
C GLU A 88 -1.63 21.19 -20.38
N ASP A 89 -2.67 21.42 -19.57
CA ASP A 89 -2.64 22.17 -18.31
C ASP A 89 -2.51 21.29 -17.05
N TRP A 90 -2.15 20.01 -17.23
CA TRP A 90 -1.93 19.14 -16.06
C TRP A 90 -0.80 19.65 -15.16
N ALA A 91 -0.96 19.47 -13.87
CA ALA A 91 0.07 19.77 -12.87
C ALA A 91 0.14 18.68 -11.80
N TYR A 92 1.34 18.43 -11.30
CA TYR A 92 1.57 17.66 -10.07
C TYR A 92 1.89 18.66 -8.95
N GLU A 93 1.28 18.45 -7.80
CA GLU A 93 1.55 19.23 -6.59
C GLU A 93 1.77 18.26 -5.42
N PRO A 94 2.69 18.56 -4.48
CA PRO A 94 2.72 17.84 -3.22
C PRO A 94 1.40 18.05 -2.47
N LEU A 95 0.98 17.03 -1.71
CA LEU A 95 -0.19 17.15 -0.83
C LEU A 95 0.23 17.90 0.43
N GLU A 96 -0.32 19.08 0.60
CA GLU A 96 -0.06 19.99 1.71
C GLU A 96 -1.37 20.51 2.31
N GLU A 97 -1.28 21.30 3.38
CA GLU A 97 -2.45 21.82 4.08
C GLU A 97 -3.40 22.59 3.17
N ASP A 98 -2.85 23.33 2.22
CA ASP A 98 -3.63 24.22 1.32
C ASP A 98 -4.52 23.45 0.35
N ASN A 99 -4.16 22.22 -0.02
CA ASN A 99 -4.92 21.38 -0.95
C ASN A 99 -5.51 20.11 -0.31
N LEU A 100 -5.29 19.89 0.99
CA LEU A 100 -5.75 18.70 1.70
C LEU A 100 -7.28 18.57 1.72
N GLU A 101 -8.01 19.68 1.96
CA GLU A 101 -9.47 19.67 1.95
C GLU A 101 -10.01 19.35 0.54
N GLU A 102 -9.42 19.92 -0.50
CA GLU A 102 -9.81 19.63 -1.87
C GLU A 102 -9.57 18.16 -2.24
N CYS A 103 -8.43 17.60 -1.79
CA CYS A 103 -8.13 16.17 -1.93
C CYS A 103 -9.16 15.31 -1.18
N PHE A 104 -9.57 15.71 0.02
CA PHE A 104 -10.61 15.02 0.78
C PHE A 104 -11.96 15.03 0.03
N GLN A 105 -12.34 16.14 -0.57
CA GLN A 105 -13.55 16.24 -1.40
C GLN A 105 -13.46 15.35 -2.66
N MET A 106 -12.29 15.28 -3.29
CA MET A 106 -12.03 14.34 -4.39
C MET A 106 -12.22 12.89 -3.94
N ALA A 107 -11.70 12.52 -2.75
CA ALA A 107 -11.85 11.18 -2.20
C ALA A 107 -13.32 10.81 -1.94
N LEU A 108 -14.13 11.75 -1.42
CA LEU A 108 -15.57 11.56 -1.23
C LEU A 108 -16.30 11.36 -2.56
N LYS A 109 -15.97 12.16 -3.58
CA LYS A 109 -16.54 12.00 -4.92
C LYS A 109 -16.18 10.65 -5.51
N TRP A 110 -14.91 10.25 -5.41
CA TRP A 110 -14.43 8.93 -5.86
C TRP A 110 -15.20 7.78 -5.17
N ARG A 111 -15.43 7.89 -3.84
CA ARG A 111 -16.22 6.93 -3.05
C ARG A 111 -17.62 6.73 -3.63
N ASN A 112 -18.31 7.84 -3.94
CA ASN A 112 -19.67 7.81 -4.49
C ASN A 112 -19.70 7.18 -5.89
N GLU A 113 -18.75 7.54 -6.77
CA GLU A 113 -18.68 7.03 -8.13
C GLU A 113 -18.34 5.53 -8.21
N ASN A 114 -17.65 5.00 -7.21
CA ASN A 114 -17.25 3.59 -7.15
C ASN A 114 -18.20 2.73 -6.30
N GLY A 115 -19.33 3.28 -5.83
CA GLY A 115 -20.36 2.52 -5.11
C GLY A 115 -19.86 1.90 -3.80
N CYS A 116 -18.91 2.57 -3.12
CA CYS A 116 -18.29 2.02 -1.92
C CYS A 116 -19.27 1.89 -0.74
N GLU A 117 -20.42 2.57 -0.77
CA GLU A 117 -21.43 2.48 0.28
C GLU A 117 -22.15 1.14 0.31
N ASP A 118 -22.23 0.48 -0.85
CA ASP A 118 -22.91 -0.80 -1.01
C ASP A 118 -21.97 -2.02 -0.86
N ASP A 119 -20.67 -1.77 -0.60
CA ASP A 119 -19.60 -2.76 -0.52
C ASP A 119 -18.80 -2.55 0.77
N GLU A 120 -18.90 -3.49 1.71
CA GLU A 120 -18.30 -3.36 3.05
C GLU A 120 -16.78 -3.22 3.01
N GLU A 121 -16.09 -3.97 2.15
CA GLU A 121 -14.63 -3.92 2.03
C GLU A 121 -14.16 -2.59 1.44
N LYS A 122 -14.79 -2.14 0.36
CA LYS A 122 -14.50 -0.83 -0.24
C LYS A 122 -14.84 0.32 0.70
N ASN A 123 -15.91 0.19 1.47
CA ASN A 123 -16.28 1.20 2.46
C ASN A 123 -15.25 1.26 3.59
N CYS A 124 -14.74 0.10 4.05
CA CYS A 124 -13.67 0.05 5.04
C CYS A 124 -12.38 0.69 4.51
N GLU A 125 -11.96 0.36 3.30
CA GLU A 125 -10.80 1.00 2.63
C GLU A 125 -10.97 2.51 2.51
N MET A 126 -12.17 2.98 2.15
CA MET A 126 -12.45 4.41 2.09
C MET A 126 -12.46 5.09 3.44
N CYS A 127 -12.90 4.41 4.51
CA CYS A 127 -12.76 4.93 5.87
C CYS A 127 -11.28 5.12 6.25
N VAL A 128 -10.41 4.17 5.91
CA VAL A 128 -8.95 4.30 6.09
C VAL A 128 -8.41 5.47 5.28
N THR A 129 -8.78 5.57 4.00
CA THR A 129 -8.37 6.66 3.11
C THR A 129 -8.74 8.04 3.68
N LEU A 130 -9.99 8.23 4.09
CA LEU A 130 -10.47 9.51 4.62
C LEU A 130 -9.83 9.85 5.98
N ASN A 131 -9.59 8.85 6.83
CA ASN A 131 -8.90 9.05 8.10
C ASN A 131 -7.40 9.37 7.89
N SER A 132 -6.75 8.75 6.91
CA SER A 132 -5.36 9.06 6.55
C SER A 132 -5.22 10.52 6.07
N LEU A 133 -6.16 11.01 5.26
CA LEU A 133 -6.18 12.42 4.86
C LEU A 133 -6.46 13.35 6.06
N ARG A 134 -7.39 12.98 6.95
CA ARG A 134 -7.70 13.78 8.14
C ARG A 134 -6.53 13.87 9.12
N LEU A 135 -5.78 12.77 9.29
CA LEU A 135 -4.64 12.64 10.21
C LEU A 135 -3.30 12.75 9.49
N PHE A 136 -3.29 13.33 8.28
CA PHE A 136 -2.14 13.35 7.38
C PHE A 136 -0.87 13.87 8.05
N ARG A 137 -0.98 14.94 8.85
CA ARG A 137 0.13 15.53 9.58
C ARG A 137 0.56 14.70 10.78
N GLU A 138 -0.40 14.26 11.57
CA GLU A 138 -0.17 13.47 12.79
C GLU A 138 0.52 12.15 12.47
N LEU A 139 0.18 11.56 11.32
CA LEU A 139 0.79 10.34 10.82
C LEU A 139 2.08 10.59 10.03
N HIS A 140 2.50 11.85 9.85
CA HIS A 140 3.69 12.23 9.08
C HIS A 140 3.71 11.66 7.65
N LEU A 141 2.55 11.52 7.04
CA LEU A 141 2.41 11.00 5.68
C LEU A 141 2.96 11.98 4.65
N ARG A 142 3.34 11.47 3.49
CA ARG A 142 3.64 12.24 2.29
C ARG A 142 2.58 11.94 1.25
N GLY A 143 2.25 12.93 0.44
CA GLY A 143 1.24 12.76 -0.59
C GLY A 143 1.49 13.64 -1.80
N GLY A 144 0.76 13.37 -2.86
CA GLY A 144 0.77 14.16 -4.07
C GLY A 144 -0.58 14.13 -4.75
N VAL A 145 -0.91 15.20 -5.45
CA VAL A 145 -2.13 15.36 -6.23
C VAL A 145 -1.80 15.64 -7.69
N LEU A 146 -2.68 15.18 -8.56
CA LEU A 146 -2.64 15.47 -10.00
C LEU A 146 -3.84 16.35 -10.35
N ARG A 147 -3.54 17.51 -10.96
CA ARG A 147 -4.57 18.43 -11.45
C ARG A 147 -4.73 18.36 -12.95
N VAL A 148 -5.96 18.54 -13.39
CA VAL A 148 -6.34 18.77 -14.78
C VAL A 148 -7.44 19.83 -14.79
N HIS A 149 -7.29 20.87 -15.59
CA HIS A 149 -8.22 22.01 -15.63
C HIS A 149 -8.45 22.67 -14.27
N GLY A 150 -7.42 22.65 -13.42
CA GLY A 150 -7.46 23.21 -12.07
C GLY A 150 -8.07 22.28 -11.01
N GLU A 151 -8.72 21.18 -11.40
CA GLU A 151 -9.36 20.22 -10.48
C GLU A 151 -8.44 19.05 -10.12
N ILE A 152 -8.48 18.57 -8.88
CA ILE A 152 -7.76 17.34 -8.47
C ILE A 152 -8.46 16.13 -9.09
N VAL A 153 -7.75 15.39 -9.93
CA VAL A 153 -8.26 14.18 -10.61
C VAL A 153 -7.64 12.89 -10.12
N ALA A 154 -6.56 12.98 -9.37
CA ALA A 154 -5.92 11.83 -8.71
C ALA A 154 -5.10 12.28 -7.51
N PHE A 155 -4.91 11.38 -6.55
CA PHE A 155 -4.00 11.58 -5.44
C PHE A 155 -3.35 10.27 -5.00
N THR A 156 -2.24 10.41 -4.30
CA THR A 156 -1.48 9.31 -3.71
C THR A 156 -0.99 9.71 -2.33
N VAL A 157 -0.99 8.76 -1.40
CA VAL A 157 -0.49 8.94 -0.03
C VAL A 157 0.38 7.74 0.35
N GLY A 158 1.48 8.00 1.05
CA GLY A 158 2.39 6.98 1.53
C GLY A 158 3.40 7.51 2.53
N GLU A 159 4.36 6.68 2.92
CA GLU A 159 5.40 7.02 3.89
C GLU A 159 6.68 6.20 3.68
N PRO A 160 7.85 6.67 4.17
CA PRO A 160 9.03 5.84 4.26
C PRO A 160 8.88 4.81 5.40
N VAL A 161 9.16 3.53 5.11
CA VAL A 161 9.11 2.45 6.12
C VAL A 161 10.51 1.94 6.48
N SER A 162 11.52 2.25 5.67
CA SER A 162 12.93 1.99 5.96
C SER A 162 13.82 2.99 5.23
N GLU A 163 15.15 2.87 5.40
CA GLU A 163 16.11 3.73 4.70
C GLU A 163 16.08 3.56 3.18
N ASP A 164 15.64 2.41 2.68
CA ASP A 164 15.66 2.09 1.26
C ASP A 164 14.27 1.85 0.64
N THR A 165 13.20 1.85 1.42
CA THR A 165 11.86 1.49 0.97
C THR A 165 10.82 2.53 1.37
N PHE A 166 10.03 2.96 0.39
CA PHE A 166 8.85 3.80 0.54
C PHE A 166 7.59 2.99 0.28
N VAL A 167 6.56 3.11 1.11
CA VAL A 167 5.26 2.47 0.92
C VAL A 167 4.24 3.46 0.36
N VAL A 168 3.49 3.04 -0.64
CA VAL A 168 2.32 3.73 -1.17
C VAL A 168 1.07 3.01 -0.68
N HIS A 169 0.37 3.62 0.28
CA HIS A 169 -0.84 3.08 0.89
C HIS A 169 -2.09 3.33 0.05
N ILE A 170 -2.18 4.54 -0.50
CA ILE A 170 -3.39 5.01 -1.18
C ILE A 170 -3.01 5.58 -2.54
N GLU A 171 -3.73 5.14 -3.57
CA GLU A 171 -3.65 5.72 -4.91
C GLU A 171 -5.05 5.70 -5.52
N LYS A 172 -5.64 6.86 -5.72
CA LYS A 172 -6.97 7.05 -6.28
C LYS A 172 -6.93 7.99 -7.48
N ALA A 173 -7.69 7.67 -8.51
CA ALA A 173 -7.87 8.52 -9.68
C ALA A 173 -9.26 8.33 -10.27
N PHE A 174 -9.80 9.36 -10.91
CA PHE A 174 -11.05 9.24 -11.63
C PHE A 174 -10.86 8.42 -12.91
N ALA A 175 -11.74 7.46 -13.13
CA ALA A 175 -11.67 6.55 -14.28
C ALA A 175 -11.92 7.26 -15.63
N GLU A 176 -12.72 8.33 -15.62
CA GLU A 176 -13.02 9.18 -16.77
C GLU A 176 -11.84 10.06 -17.22
N VAL A 177 -10.73 10.07 -16.45
CA VAL A 177 -9.49 10.76 -16.84
C VAL A 177 -8.44 9.72 -17.28
N PRO A 178 -8.40 9.34 -18.57
CA PRO A 178 -7.56 8.26 -19.05
C PRO A 178 -6.07 8.53 -18.84
N GLY A 179 -5.42 7.63 -18.11
CA GLY A 179 -3.99 7.71 -17.80
C GLY A 179 -3.67 8.37 -16.46
N ALA A 180 -4.65 8.92 -15.73
CA ALA A 180 -4.44 9.58 -14.45
C ALA A 180 -3.74 8.68 -13.42
N TYR A 181 -4.17 7.42 -13.25
CA TYR A 181 -3.47 6.45 -12.38
C TYR A 181 -1.99 6.27 -12.74
N THR A 182 -1.67 6.16 -14.04
CA THR A 182 -0.27 5.99 -14.45
C THR A 182 0.54 7.26 -14.24
N MET A 183 -0.11 8.41 -14.45
CA MET A 183 0.52 9.71 -14.31
C MET A 183 0.81 10.04 -12.85
N ILE A 184 -0.19 9.87 -11.96
CA ILE A 184 0.01 10.16 -10.52
C ILE A 184 1.06 9.22 -9.93
N ASN A 185 1.04 7.92 -10.27
CA ASN A 185 2.05 6.98 -9.81
C ASN A 185 3.47 7.40 -10.22
N GLN A 186 3.69 7.74 -11.50
CA GLN A 186 5.00 8.17 -11.98
C GLN A 186 5.45 9.45 -11.29
N GLN A 187 4.59 10.45 -11.22
CA GLN A 187 4.93 11.77 -10.66
C GLN A 187 5.19 11.68 -9.16
N PHE A 188 4.38 10.92 -8.44
CA PHE A 188 4.61 10.70 -7.02
C PHE A 188 5.95 10.02 -6.74
N VAL A 189 6.28 8.98 -7.48
CA VAL A 189 7.58 8.29 -7.34
C VAL A 189 8.74 9.23 -7.68
N GLU A 190 8.60 10.04 -8.72
CA GLU A 190 9.62 11.00 -9.13
C GLU A 190 9.90 12.07 -8.06
N HIS A 191 8.88 12.54 -7.34
CA HIS A 191 8.99 13.62 -6.38
C HIS A 191 9.23 13.13 -4.96
N GLU A 192 8.50 12.12 -4.50
CA GLU A 192 8.48 11.70 -3.10
C GLU A 192 9.33 10.47 -2.79
N CYS A 193 9.51 9.58 -3.78
CA CYS A 193 10.28 8.35 -3.56
C CYS A 193 11.74 8.45 -4.04
N LYS A 194 12.18 9.63 -4.44
CA LYS A 194 13.56 9.86 -4.88
C LYS A 194 14.52 9.65 -3.71
N GLY A 195 15.45 8.71 -3.89
CA GLY A 195 16.40 8.33 -2.84
C GLY A 195 16.10 6.99 -2.20
N TYR A 196 14.88 6.50 -2.31
CA TYR A 196 14.53 5.13 -1.94
C TYR A 196 14.81 4.18 -3.10
N ARG A 197 15.35 3.01 -2.78
CA ARG A 197 15.62 1.98 -3.77
C ARG A 197 14.34 1.29 -4.24
N TYR A 198 13.43 1.08 -3.32
CA TYR A 198 12.20 0.35 -3.54
C TYR A 198 10.96 1.18 -3.23
N VAL A 199 9.90 0.89 -3.98
CA VAL A 199 8.54 1.33 -3.69
C VAL A 199 7.68 0.08 -3.47
N ASN A 200 7.14 -0.06 -2.28
CA ASN A 200 6.12 -1.04 -1.95
C ASN A 200 4.75 -0.43 -2.27
N ARG A 201 3.94 -1.11 -3.08
CA ARG A 201 2.57 -0.69 -3.41
C ARG A 201 1.53 -1.63 -2.83
N GLU A 202 1.88 -2.30 -1.73
CA GLU A 202 1.06 -3.24 -0.99
C GLU A 202 0.48 -4.38 -1.85
N ASP A 203 -0.45 -5.14 -1.30
CA ASP A 203 -1.05 -6.31 -1.92
C ASP A 203 -2.18 -5.98 -2.92
N ASP A 204 -2.81 -6.98 -3.48
CA ASP A 204 -3.94 -6.85 -4.40
C ASP A 204 -5.28 -7.30 -3.79
N ALA A 205 -5.28 -7.67 -2.51
CA ALA A 205 -6.46 -8.12 -1.76
C ALA A 205 -7.32 -9.18 -2.50
N GLY A 206 -6.71 -10.00 -3.37
CA GLY A 206 -7.41 -10.97 -4.21
C GLY A 206 -8.16 -10.37 -5.40
N GLU A 207 -8.16 -9.06 -5.58
CA GLU A 207 -8.84 -8.36 -6.68
C GLU A 207 -8.11 -8.58 -8.01
N GLU A 208 -8.72 -9.34 -8.94
CA GLU A 208 -8.08 -9.70 -10.23
C GLU A 208 -7.69 -8.47 -11.07
N GLY A 209 -8.52 -7.44 -11.08
CA GLY A 209 -8.26 -6.19 -11.78
C GLY A 209 -7.05 -5.45 -11.23
N LEU A 210 -6.96 -5.34 -9.90
CA LEU A 210 -5.84 -4.71 -9.20
C LEU A 210 -4.55 -5.52 -9.37
N ARG A 211 -4.63 -6.85 -9.24
CA ARG A 211 -3.54 -7.80 -9.53
C ARG A 211 -2.95 -7.59 -10.91
N LYS A 212 -3.80 -7.57 -11.92
CA LYS A 212 -3.38 -7.34 -13.31
C LYS A 212 -2.74 -5.96 -13.49
N ALA A 213 -3.30 -4.94 -12.87
CA ALA A 213 -2.75 -3.59 -12.89
C ALA A 213 -1.35 -3.55 -12.25
N LYS A 214 -1.17 -4.10 -11.04
CA LYS A 214 0.12 -4.16 -10.32
C LYS A 214 1.17 -4.98 -11.08
N LEU A 215 0.84 -6.18 -11.56
CA LEU A 215 1.73 -7.02 -12.38
C LEU A 215 2.15 -6.36 -13.70
N SER A 216 1.32 -5.47 -14.26
CA SER A 216 1.65 -4.77 -15.50
C SER A 216 2.83 -3.82 -15.38
N TYR A 217 3.18 -3.37 -14.16
CA TYR A 217 4.37 -2.56 -13.87
C TYR A 217 5.64 -3.39 -13.65
N LYS A 218 5.55 -4.73 -13.70
CA LYS A 218 6.68 -5.66 -13.56
C LYS A 218 7.42 -5.47 -12.24
N PRO A 219 6.82 -5.88 -11.13
CA PRO A 219 7.47 -5.81 -9.82
C PRO A 219 8.83 -6.51 -9.84
N ALA A 220 9.77 -6.00 -9.06
CA ALA A 220 11.08 -6.60 -8.86
C ALA A 220 10.97 -7.90 -8.05
N MET A 221 10.04 -7.89 -7.05
CA MET A 221 9.71 -9.06 -6.24
C MET A 221 8.28 -8.96 -5.70
N LEU A 222 7.74 -10.08 -5.26
CA LEU A 222 6.58 -10.16 -4.39
C LEU A 222 7.07 -10.50 -2.99
N LEU A 223 6.67 -9.71 -2.01
CA LEU A 223 6.96 -9.99 -0.61
C LEU A 223 5.80 -10.80 -0.04
N GLU A 224 5.98 -12.11 0.06
CA GLU A 224 4.98 -12.99 0.63
C GLU A 224 4.82 -12.72 2.12
N LYS A 225 3.57 -12.67 2.55
CA LYS A 225 3.16 -12.47 3.94
C LYS A 225 2.17 -13.57 4.33
N GLY A 226 2.24 -13.99 5.58
CA GLY A 226 1.39 -15.06 6.06
C GLY A 226 0.74 -14.76 7.40
N ILE A 227 -0.18 -15.63 7.76
CA ILE A 227 -0.85 -15.68 9.06
C ILE A 227 -0.14 -16.72 9.90
N VAL A 228 0.32 -16.30 11.07
CA VAL A 228 0.96 -17.19 12.03
C VAL A 228 -0.03 -17.59 13.10
N THR A 229 -0.14 -18.89 13.31
CA THR A 229 -0.98 -19.51 14.34
C THR A 229 -0.13 -20.38 15.26
N LYS A 230 -0.66 -20.65 16.46
CA LYS A 230 -0.06 -21.60 17.38
C LYS A 230 -0.29 -23.02 16.86
N VAL A 231 0.74 -23.85 16.94
CA VAL A 231 0.61 -25.29 16.69
C VAL A 231 -0.20 -25.90 17.82
N LEU A 232 -1.34 -26.51 17.48
CA LEU A 232 -2.15 -27.22 18.47
C LEU A 232 -1.44 -28.52 18.84
N GLU A 233 -1.13 -28.70 20.14
CA GLU A 233 -0.72 -30.00 20.62
C GLU A 233 -1.85 -31.01 20.41
N VAL A 234 -1.64 -32.00 19.55
CA VAL A 234 -2.57 -33.10 19.44
C VAL A 234 -2.46 -33.89 20.74
N SER A 235 -3.45 -33.73 21.62
CA SER A 235 -3.56 -34.59 22.81
C SER A 235 -3.75 -36.03 22.34
N GLU A 236 -2.76 -36.90 22.58
CA GLU A 236 -2.88 -38.33 22.39
C GLU A 236 -3.90 -38.94 23.35
#